data_c5c3204fdb16716413cb9fdf3ad5e1ef
#
_entry.id   c5c3204fdb16716413cb9fdf3ad5e1ef
#
_cell.length_a   1.000
_cell.length_b   1.000
_cell.length_c   1.000
_cell.angle_alpha   90.00
_cell.angle_beta   90.00
_cell.angle_gamma   90.00
#
_symmetry.space_group_name_H-M   'P 1'
#
loop_
_entity.id
_entity.type
_entity.pdbx_description
1 polymer ?
#
loop_
_entity_poly.entity_id
_entity_poly.type
_entity_poly.pdbx_seq_one_letter_code
_entity_poly.pdbx_strand_id
1 'polypeptide(L)'
;SASVFLNYYEKLSDHSDLYISHIIYNMIVDGYYFHNSLVESYIDWGTLKDWNLFKSKYITLFVSIDGVLIESLDQFTSPVLSGARGIDDNISVINELYSGGKAHIILITSRRIETMVKTEMELKSKGILYNQILYGLNSGKNVLISSYSRSNPYKGCEAVNLKKNTSSLREMLEDSIEPSF
;
A
#
# COMPACT_ATOMS: atom_id res chain seq x y z
N SER A 1 14.93 31.21 -17.14
CA SER A 1 13.93 31.76 -16.21
C SER A 1 12.52 31.46 -16.73
N ALA A 2 11.52 31.40 -15.83
CA ALA A 2 10.13 31.12 -16.21
C ALA A 2 9.57 32.13 -17.23
N SER A 3 9.97 33.39 -17.14
CA SER A 3 9.55 34.44 -18.10
C SER A 3 10.00 34.17 -19.52
N VAL A 4 11.21 33.63 -19.71
CA VAL A 4 11.70 33.24 -21.04
C VAL A 4 10.87 32.08 -21.59
N PHE A 5 10.59 31.06 -20.78
CA PHE A 5 9.76 29.94 -21.19
C PHE A 5 8.35 30.39 -21.60
N LEU A 6 7.73 31.31 -20.85
CA LEU A 6 6.41 31.85 -21.16
C LEU A 6 6.41 32.60 -22.50
N ASN A 7 7.45 33.39 -22.80
CA ASN A 7 7.56 34.06 -24.09
C ASN A 7 7.62 33.09 -25.28
N TYR A 8 8.28 31.93 -25.12
CA TYR A 8 8.27 30.89 -26.15
C TYR A 8 6.93 30.19 -26.25
N TYR A 9 6.27 29.93 -25.11
CA TYR A 9 4.92 29.40 -25.09
C TYR A 9 3.95 30.30 -25.84
N GLU A 10 3.96 31.62 -25.57
CA GLU A 10 3.09 32.60 -26.25
C GLU A 10 3.36 32.65 -27.78
N LYS A 11 4.63 32.61 -28.18
CA LYS A 11 5.00 32.58 -29.62
C LYS A 11 4.52 31.33 -30.35
N LEU A 12 4.39 30.21 -29.65
CA LEU A 12 4.03 28.92 -30.21
C LEU A 12 2.56 28.53 -29.94
N SER A 13 1.82 29.35 -29.21
CA SER A 13 0.46 29.05 -28.72
C SER A 13 -0.59 28.80 -29.84
N ASP A 14 -0.31 29.27 -31.06
CA ASP A 14 -1.20 29.05 -32.21
C ASP A 14 -1.16 27.63 -32.80
N HIS A 15 -0.22 26.78 -32.31
CA HIS A 15 -0.13 25.36 -32.72
C HIS A 15 -1.11 24.51 -31.91
N SER A 16 -1.98 23.74 -32.60
CA SER A 16 -3.02 22.91 -31.97
C SER A 16 -2.47 21.78 -31.07
N ASP A 17 -1.24 21.35 -31.30
CA ASP A 17 -0.58 20.24 -30.60
C ASP A 17 0.73 20.68 -29.96
N LEU A 18 0.69 21.75 -29.16
CA LEU A 18 1.85 22.28 -28.48
C LEU A 18 2.21 21.46 -27.25
N TYR A 19 3.39 20.82 -27.28
CA TYR A 19 3.99 20.12 -26.14
C TYR A 19 5.12 20.94 -25.53
N ILE A 20 5.40 20.74 -24.26
CA ILE A 20 6.54 21.38 -23.56
C ILE A 20 7.87 21.11 -24.30
N SER A 21 8.02 19.92 -24.88
CA SER A 21 9.19 19.54 -25.68
C SER A 21 9.41 20.45 -26.90
N HIS A 22 8.35 20.95 -27.53
CA HIS A 22 8.45 21.88 -28.64
C HIS A 22 9.01 23.24 -28.18
N ILE A 23 8.59 23.70 -27.01
CA ILE A 23 9.09 24.94 -26.42
C ILE A 23 10.57 24.79 -26.07
N ILE A 24 10.95 23.72 -25.39
CA ILE A 24 12.33 23.42 -25.02
C ILE A 24 13.21 23.29 -26.26
N TYR A 25 12.73 22.61 -27.30
CA TYR A 25 13.48 22.48 -28.57
C TYR A 25 13.77 23.83 -29.19
N ASN A 26 12.79 24.73 -29.32
CA ASN A 26 13.01 26.08 -29.88
C ASN A 26 13.97 26.90 -29.01
N MET A 27 13.89 26.79 -27.69
CA MET A 27 14.85 27.43 -26.79
C MET A 27 16.27 26.91 -26.98
N ILE A 28 16.47 25.60 -27.21
CA ILE A 28 17.78 25.01 -27.50
C ILE A 28 18.34 25.53 -28.85
N VAL A 29 17.47 25.61 -29.87
CA VAL A 29 17.85 26.14 -31.17
C VAL A 29 18.33 27.58 -31.05
N ASP A 30 17.69 28.39 -30.17
CA ASP A 30 18.08 29.77 -29.89
C ASP A 30 19.27 29.91 -28.91
N GLY A 31 19.94 28.79 -28.58
CA GLY A 31 21.17 28.78 -27.79
C GLY A 31 20.98 28.73 -26.28
N TYR A 32 19.75 28.47 -25.77
CA TYR A 32 19.55 28.25 -24.34
C TYR A 32 20.07 26.88 -23.94
N TYR A 33 20.83 26.88 -22.86
CA TYR A 33 21.36 25.63 -22.29
C TYR A 33 20.40 25.03 -21.29
N PHE A 34 20.12 23.73 -21.42
CA PHE A 34 19.36 22.93 -20.50
C PHE A 34 20.24 21.89 -19.81
N HIS A 35 20.20 21.86 -18.50
CA HIS A 35 20.88 20.84 -17.73
C HIS A 35 19.93 19.65 -17.51
N ASN A 36 20.37 18.46 -17.90
CA ASN A 36 19.64 17.23 -17.59
C ASN A 36 20.07 16.70 -16.22
N SER A 37 19.08 16.30 -15.41
CA SER A 37 19.31 15.62 -14.15
C SER A 37 18.83 14.19 -14.27
N LEU A 38 19.66 13.25 -13.85
CA LEU A 38 19.23 11.86 -13.68
C LEU A 38 18.38 11.75 -12.42
N VAL A 39 17.24 11.10 -12.54
CA VAL A 39 16.38 10.74 -11.43
C VAL A 39 16.38 9.23 -11.25
N GLU A 40 16.43 8.76 -10.01
CA GLU A 40 16.48 7.31 -9.70
C GLU A 40 15.17 6.61 -10.00
N SER A 41 14.05 7.33 -9.88
CA SER A 41 12.73 6.81 -10.22
C SER A 41 11.85 7.91 -10.83
N TYR A 42 11.08 7.55 -11.84
CA TYR A 42 10.11 8.41 -12.49
C TYR A 42 8.80 7.65 -12.68
N ILE A 43 7.71 8.26 -12.27
CA ILE A 43 6.36 7.72 -12.48
C ILE A 43 5.56 8.72 -13.31
N ASP A 44 5.12 8.29 -14.48
CA ASP A 44 4.26 9.10 -15.33
C ASP A 44 2.78 8.89 -14.94
N TRP A 45 2.09 10.00 -14.69
CA TRP A 45 0.66 10.04 -14.42
C TRP A 45 -0.09 10.83 -15.50
N GLY A 46 0.47 10.91 -16.69
CA GLY A 46 -0.04 11.72 -17.79
C GLY A 46 -1.40 11.27 -18.31
N THR A 47 -1.80 10.01 -18.07
CA THR A 47 -3.09 9.50 -18.48
C THR A 47 -3.90 8.96 -17.29
N LEU A 48 -5.23 8.91 -17.46
CA LEU A 48 -6.12 8.28 -16.46
C LEU A 48 -5.78 6.79 -16.24
N LYS A 49 -5.26 6.13 -17.28
CA LYS A 49 -4.80 4.74 -17.21
C LYS A 49 -3.58 4.63 -16.28
N ASP A 50 -2.59 5.50 -16.46
CA ASP A 50 -1.38 5.50 -15.62
C ASP A 50 -1.71 5.80 -14.16
N TRP A 51 -2.62 6.77 -13.94
CA TRP A 51 -3.13 7.08 -12.61
C TRP A 51 -3.86 5.89 -11.96
N ASN A 52 -4.70 5.17 -12.70
CA ASN A 52 -5.40 4.00 -12.18
C ASN A 52 -4.42 2.85 -11.90
N LEU A 53 -3.43 2.64 -12.75
CA LEU A 53 -2.36 1.66 -12.53
C LEU A 53 -1.53 2.01 -11.29
N PHE A 54 -1.23 3.29 -11.09
CA PHE A 54 -0.55 3.75 -9.87
C PHE A 54 -1.38 3.48 -8.62
N LYS A 55 -2.67 3.85 -8.63
CA LYS A 55 -3.58 3.59 -7.49
C LYS A 55 -3.72 2.11 -7.16
N SER A 56 -3.71 1.23 -8.17
CA SER A 56 -3.84 -0.22 -7.94
C SER A 56 -2.65 -0.83 -7.18
N LYS A 57 -1.51 -0.12 -7.12
CA LYS A 57 -0.34 -0.51 -6.34
C LYS A 57 -0.46 -0.20 -4.84
N TYR A 58 -1.46 0.63 -4.46
CA TYR A 58 -1.73 0.96 -3.06
C TYR A 58 -2.90 0.15 -2.57
N ILE A 59 -2.66 -0.67 -1.59
CA ILE A 59 -3.67 -1.55 -1.02
C ILE A 59 -3.96 -1.21 0.44
N THR A 60 -5.17 -1.49 0.89
CA THR A 60 -5.48 -1.54 2.31
C THR A 60 -5.55 -3.01 2.73
N LEU A 61 -4.69 -3.41 3.64
CA LEU A 61 -4.67 -4.76 4.19
C LEU A 61 -5.36 -4.80 5.55
N PHE A 62 -6.38 -5.63 5.67
CA PHE A 62 -6.98 -6.02 6.94
C PHE A 62 -6.33 -7.31 7.41
N VAL A 63 -5.49 -7.25 8.44
CA VAL A 63 -4.64 -8.36 8.86
C VAL A 63 -5.02 -8.81 10.27
N SER A 64 -5.37 -10.07 10.44
CA SER A 64 -5.62 -10.65 11.76
C SER A 64 -4.34 -10.67 12.59
N ILE A 65 -4.45 -10.24 13.86
CA ILE A 65 -3.33 -10.31 14.79
C ILE A 65 -3.07 -11.78 15.14
N ASP A 66 -4.09 -12.45 15.67
CA ASP A 66 -3.96 -13.79 16.23
C ASP A 66 -4.05 -14.85 15.12
N GLY A 67 -3.03 -15.68 15.01
CA GLY A 67 -2.90 -16.75 14.02
C GLY A 67 -2.27 -16.34 12.70
N VAL A 68 -2.02 -15.03 12.47
CA VAL A 68 -1.34 -14.49 11.26
C VAL A 68 -0.03 -13.80 11.62
N LEU A 69 -0.04 -12.87 12.58
CA LEU A 69 1.17 -12.15 13.03
C LEU A 69 1.70 -12.67 14.36
N ILE A 70 0.80 -13.10 15.23
CA ILE A 70 1.13 -13.68 16.53
C ILE A 70 0.47 -15.06 16.59
N GLU A 71 1.18 -16.05 17.09
CA GLU A 71 0.63 -17.40 17.25
C GLU A 71 -0.65 -17.35 18.09
N SER A 72 -1.71 -17.94 17.54
CA SER A 72 -2.95 -18.14 18.29
C SER A 72 -2.79 -19.35 19.20
N LEU A 73 -2.76 -19.10 20.49
CA LEU A 73 -2.78 -20.16 21.49
C LEU A 73 -4.23 -20.66 21.66
N ASP A 74 -4.38 -21.98 21.83
CA ASP A 74 -5.69 -22.56 22.09
C ASP A 74 -6.25 -22.00 23.40
N GLN A 75 -7.47 -21.49 23.36
CA GLN A 75 -8.14 -20.87 24.54
C GLN A 75 -8.23 -21.82 25.74
N PHE A 76 -8.15 -23.13 25.49
CA PHE A 76 -8.22 -24.16 26.52
C PHE A 76 -6.86 -24.49 27.16
N THR A 77 -5.75 -24.16 26.52
CA THR A 77 -4.40 -24.55 27.00
C THR A 77 -3.63 -23.40 27.61
N SER A 78 -4.01 -22.14 27.36
CA SER A 78 -3.31 -21.00 27.95
C SER A 78 -4.24 -19.80 28.15
N PRO A 79 -4.73 -19.58 29.38
CA PRO A 79 -5.54 -18.41 29.71
C PRO A 79 -4.73 -17.10 29.75
N VAL A 80 -3.41 -17.16 29.53
CA VAL A 80 -2.51 -16.01 29.58
C VAL A 80 -2.09 -15.62 28.17
N LEU A 81 -2.70 -14.57 27.64
CA LEU A 81 -2.39 -13.94 26.35
C LEU A 81 -0.96 -13.34 26.28
N SER A 82 -0.19 -13.40 27.35
CA SER A 82 1.18 -12.85 27.44
C SER A 82 2.18 -13.95 27.14
N GLY A 83 2.88 -13.81 26.00
CA GLY A 83 3.99 -14.68 25.65
C GLY A 83 3.83 -15.47 24.34
N ALA A 84 2.76 -15.26 23.59
CA ALA A 84 2.63 -15.85 22.26
C ALA A 84 3.77 -15.37 21.34
N ARG A 85 4.34 -16.27 20.57
CA ARG A 85 5.45 -16.00 19.66
C ARG A 85 4.97 -15.21 18.44
N GLY A 86 5.80 -14.28 17.96
CA GLY A 86 5.59 -13.64 16.67
C GLY A 86 5.85 -14.62 15.52
N ILE A 87 5.12 -14.48 14.42
CA ILE A 87 5.38 -15.21 13.17
C ILE A 87 6.24 -14.29 12.32
N ASP A 88 7.57 -14.37 12.54
CA ASP A 88 8.54 -13.38 12.09
C ASP A 88 8.51 -13.16 10.56
N ASP A 89 8.32 -14.21 9.77
CA ASP A 89 8.23 -14.09 8.30
C ASP A 89 7.02 -13.25 7.88
N ASN A 90 5.86 -13.47 8.49
CA ASN A 90 4.67 -12.68 8.19
C ASN A 90 4.80 -11.23 8.67
N ILE A 91 5.43 -11.02 9.83
CA ILE A 91 5.72 -9.68 10.36
C ILE A 91 6.65 -8.92 9.41
N SER A 92 7.69 -9.59 8.88
CA SER A 92 8.60 -9.00 7.90
C SER A 92 7.86 -8.50 6.65
N VAL A 93 6.99 -9.33 6.08
CA VAL A 93 6.17 -8.97 4.91
C VAL A 93 5.33 -7.71 5.17
N ILE A 94 4.63 -7.66 6.30
CA ILE A 94 3.80 -6.50 6.66
C ILE A 94 4.66 -5.25 6.86
N ASN A 95 5.80 -5.37 7.53
CA ASN A 95 6.70 -4.24 7.77
C ASN A 95 7.35 -3.73 6.48
N GLU A 96 7.67 -4.61 5.52
CA GLU A 96 8.16 -4.23 4.19
C GLU A 96 7.11 -3.42 3.42
N LEU A 97 5.86 -3.89 3.40
CA LEU A 97 4.75 -3.20 2.74
C LEU A 97 4.45 -1.84 3.38
N TYR A 98 4.46 -1.78 4.72
CA TYR A 98 4.26 -0.55 5.47
C TYR A 98 5.38 0.46 5.19
N SER A 99 6.65 0.05 5.33
CA SER A 99 7.81 0.92 5.16
C SER A 99 8.00 1.37 3.72
N GLY A 100 7.63 0.54 2.76
CA GLY A 100 7.62 0.88 1.33
C GLY A 100 6.49 1.82 0.93
N GLY A 101 5.58 2.18 1.85
CA GLY A 101 4.43 3.04 1.57
C GLY A 101 3.42 2.42 0.60
N LYS A 102 3.47 1.09 0.40
CA LYS A 102 2.62 0.37 -0.56
C LYS A 102 1.29 -0.08 0.03
N ALA A 103 1.20 -0.19 1.35
CA ALA A 103 -0.01 -0.66 2.02
C ALA A 103 -0.39 0.19 3.22
N HIS A 104 -1.69 0.43 3.38
CA HIS A 104 -2.30 0.91 4.61
C HIS A 104 -2.70 -0.30 5.44
N ILE A 105 -2.03 -0.52 6.58
CA ILE A 105 -2.20 -1.72 7.40
C ILE A 105 -3.21 -1.47 8.50
N ILE A 106 -4.30 -2.21 8.48
CA ILE A 106 -5.33 -2.22 9.53
C ILE A 106 -5.32 -3.59 10.20
N LEU A 107 -4.86 -3.63 11.44
CA LEU A 107 -4.91 -4.86 12.23
C LEU A 107 -6.34 -5.11 12.72
N ILE A 108 -6.77 -6.35 12.67
CA ILE A 108 -8.09 -6.76 13.13
C ILE A 108 -7.96 -7.84 14.22
N THR A 109 -8.78 -7.75 15.26
CA THR A 109 -8.74 -8.71 16.36
C THR A 109 -10.07 -8.85 17.07
N SER A 110 -10.34 -10.03 17.59
CA SER A 110 -11.45 -10.30 18.52
C SER A 110 -11.11 -9.94 19.98
N ARG A 111 -9.88 -9.53 20.25
CA ARG A 111 -9.49 -9.06 21.59
C ARG A 111 -10.35 -7.86 21.97
N ARG A 112 -10.73 -7.81 23.23
CA ARG A 112 -11.59 -6.73 23.75
C ARG A 112 -10.82 -5.42 23.83
N ILE A 113 -11.54 -4.31 23.72
CA ILE A 113 -10.95 -2.95 23.78
C ILE A 113 -10.24 -2.69 25.12
N GLU A 114 -10.69 -3.31 26.20
CA GLU A 114 -10.08 -3.19 27.53
C GLU A 114 -8.64 -3.74 27.57
N THR A 115 -8.28 -4.59 26.60
CA THR A 115 -6.93 -5.14 26.47
C THR A 115 -6.03 -4.33 25.54
N MET A 116 -6.50 -3.18 25.05
CA MET A 116 -5.81 -2.34 24.05
C MET A 116 -4.36 -2.04 24.42
N VAL A 117 -4.13 -1.47 25.59
CA VAL A 117 -2.77 -1.09 26.05
C VAL A 117 -1.82 -2.30 26.04
N LYS A 118 -2.30 -3.44 26.54
CA LYS A 118 -1.49 -4.67 26.60
C LYS A 118 -1.20 -5.20 25.20
N THR A 119 -2.20 -5.16 24.30
CA THR A 119 -2.05 -5.61 22.91
C THR A 119 -1.05 -4.72 22.16
N GLU A 120 -1.15 -3.40 22.29
CA GLU A 120 -0.23 -2.46 21.63
C GLU A 120 1.21 -2.60 22.15
N MET A 121 1.39 -2.82 23.45
CA MET A 121 2.70 -3.13 24.03
C MET A 121 3.28 -4.43 23.45
N GLU A 122 2.46 -5.45 23.28
CA GLU A 122 2.86 -6.73 22.67
C GLU A 122 3.25 -6.54 21.20
N LEU A 123 2.45 -5.85 20.39
CA LEU A 123 2.75 -5.55 19.00
C LEU A 123 4.05 -4.75 18.86
N LYS A 124 4.22 -3.73 19.69
CA LYS A 124 5.44 -2.92 19.75
C LYS A 124 6.67 -3.76 20.10
N SER A 125 6.57 -4.65 21.07
CA SER A 125 7.68 -5.53 21.49
C SER A 125 8.12 -6.49 20.37
N LYS A 126 7.22 -6.81 19.45
CA LYS A 126 7.48 -7.67 18.27
C LYS A 126 7.84 -6.86 17.02
N GLY A 127 7.93 -5.53 17.13
CA GLY A 127 8.30 -4.65 16.02
C GLY A 127 7.27 -4.61 14.88
N ILE A 128 5.98 -4.85 15.15
CA ILE A 128 4.93 -4.86 14.13
C ILE A 128 4.51 -3.42 13.83
N LEU A 129 4.58 -3.04 12.55
CA LEU A 129 4.20 -1.73 12.03
C LEU A 129 2.78 -1.78 11.46
N TYR A 130 1.97 -0.78 11.79
CA TYR A 130 0.57 -0.69 11.34
C TYR A 130 0.06 0.75 11.43
N ASN A 131 -1.07 1.03 10.77
CA ASN A 131 -1.75 2.33 10.81
C ASN A 131 -2.88 2.37 11.83
N GLN A 132 -3.66 1.30 11.93
CA GLN A 132 -4.84 1.24 12.80
C GLN A 132 -5.05 -0.17 13.36
N ILE A 133 -5.83 -0.27 14.45
CA ILE A 133 -6.32 -1.54 14.99
C ILE A 133 -7.82 -1.45 15.19
N LEU A 134 -8.54 -2.48 14.74
CA LEU A 134 -9.96 -2.68 15.02
C LEU A 134 -10.11 -3.78 16.07
N TYR A 135 -10.57 -3.39 17.25
CA TYR A 135 -10.80 -4.28 18.40
C TYR A 135 -12.23 -4.81 18.45
N GLY A 136 -12.40 -5.90 19.16
CA GLY A 136 -13.73 -6.42 19.53
C GLY A 136 -14.53 -7.01 18.39
N LEU A 137 -13.87 -7.41 17.30
CA LEU A 137 -14.54 -8.10 16.21
C LEU A 137 -15.05 -9.47 16.68
N ASN A 138 -16.15 -9.94 16.09
CA ASN A 138 -16.61 -11.29 16.35
C ASN A 138 -15.56 -12.31 15.89
N SER A 139 -15.38 -13.37 16.68
CA SER A 139 -14.45 -14.46 16.35
C SER A 139 -14.94 -15.38 15.21
N GLY A 140 -16.09 -15.08 14.64
CA GLY A 140 -16.67 -15.80 13.51
C GLY A 140 -16.11 -15.34 12.15
N LYS A 141 -16.88 -15.64 11.11
CA LYS A 141 -16.53 -15.28 9.72
C LYS A 141 -16.64 -13.78 9.51
N ASN A 142 -15.58 -13.17 8.98
CA ASN A 142 -15.59 -11.78 8.51
C ASN A 142 -16.04 -11.72 7.05
N VAL A 143 -16.84 -10.72 6.70
CA VAL A 143 -17.29 -10.47 5.34
C VAL A 143 -16.99 -9.00 5.01
N LEU A 144 -16.25 -8.77 3.94
CA LEU A 144 -16.02 -7.45 3.39
C LEU A 144 -16.93 -7.23 2.19
N ILE A 145 -17.72 -6.14 2.21
CA ILE A 145 -18.65 -5.79 1.13
C ILE A 145 -18.08 -4.57 0.41
N SER A 146 -17.83 -4.72 -0.89
CA SER A 146 -17.33 -3.65 -1.75
C SER A 146 -18.20 -3.56 -3.00
N SER A 147 -18.14 -2.42 -3.68
CA SER A 147 -18.83 -2.19 -4.94
C SER A 147 -17.84 -2.11 -6.09
N TYR A 148 -18.32 -2.40 -7.30
CA TYR A 148 -17.60 -2.15 -8.54
C TYR A 148 -18.53 -1.47 -9.56
N SER A 149 -17.96 -0.84 -10.58
CA SER A 149 -18.74 -0.16 -11.63
C SER A 149 -18.17 -0.49 -13.01
N ARG A 150 -18.92 -0.11 -14.07
CA ARG A 150 -18.41 -0.27 -15.45
C ARG A 150 -17.15 0.55 -15.73
N SER A 151 -17.00 1.69 -15.07
CA SER A 151 -15.80 2.55 -15.17
C SER A 151 -14.63 2.05 -14.32
N ASN A 152 -14.90 1.18 -13.34
CA ASN A 152 -13.90 0.50 -12.54
C ASN A 152 -14.33 -0.97 -12.36
N PRO A 153 -14.04 -1.84 -13.34
CA PRO A 153 -14.50 -3.22 -13.35
C PRO A 153 -13.73 -4.14 -12.40
N TYR A 154 -12.68 -3.62 -11.74
CA TYR A 154 -11.87 -4.38 -10.81
C TYR A 154 -12.64 -4.60 -9.50
N LYS A 155 -12.57 -5.82 -8.98
CA LYS A 155 -13.11 -6.13 -7.66
C LYS A 155 -12.37 -5.29 -6.62
N GLY A 156 -13.13 -4.58 -5.78
CA GLY A 156 -12.57 -3.68 -4.76
C GLY A 156 -12.07 -4.39 -3.51
N CYS A 157 -12.26 -5.70 -3.39
CA CYS A 157 -11.76 -6.48 -2.26
C CYS A 157 -11.50 -7.93 -2.64
N GLU A 158 -10.54 -8.52 -1.97
CA GLU A 158 -10.16 -9.92 -2.05
C GLU A 158 -9.96 -10.48 -0.64
N ALA A 159 -10.10 -11.79 -0.48
CA ALA A 159 -9.93 -12.46 0.80
C ALA A 159 -8.85 -13.56 0.69
N VAL A 160 -7.79 -13.38 1.45
CA VAL A 160 -6.72 -14.37 1.61
C VAL A 160 -6.93 -15.11 2.92
N ASN A 161 -7.04 -16.44 2.86
CA ASN A 161 -7.24 -17.28 4.04
C ASN A 161 -5.99 -18.11 4.32
N LEU A 162 -5.25 -17.72 5.35
CA LEU A 162 -4.08 -18.44 5.83
C LEU A 162 -4.49 -19.51 6.84
N LYS A 163 -3.77 -20.64 6.81
CA LYS A 163 -3.83 -21.58 7.93
C LYS A 163 -3.21 -20.92 9.15
N LYS A 164 -3.87 -21.03 10.31
CA LYS A 164 -3.36 -20.45 11.57
C LYS A 164 -1.93 -20.86 11.86
N ASN A 165 -1.14 -19.90 12.34
CA ASN A 165 0.24 -20.11 12.80
C ASN A 165 1.19 -20.59 11.69
N THR A 166 0.94 -20.20 10.43
CA THR A 166 1.83 -20.48 9.30
C THR A 166 2.53 -19.21 8.82
N SER A 167 3.72 -19.35 8.23
CA SER A 167 4.55 -18.28 7.67
C SER A 167 4.36 -18.09 6.16
N SER A 168 3.18 -18.40 5.62
CA SER A 168 2.92 -18.40 4.17
C SER A 168 2.28 -17.10 3.65
N LEU A 169 2.35 -16.00 4.39
CA LEU A 169 1.68 -14.75 4.00
C LEU A 169 2.23 -14.19 2.68
N ARG A 170 3.54 -14.23 2.46
CA ARG A 170 4.19 -13.73 1.23
C ARG A 170 3.65 -14.45 0.00
N GLU A 171 3.74 -15.78 0.00
CA GLU A 171 3.26 -16.64 -1.09
C GLU A 171 1.79 -16.37 -1.43
N MET A 172 0.94 -16.32 -0.40
CA MET A 172 -0.50 -16.10 -0.60
C MET A 172 -0.84 -14.70 -1.07
N LEU A 173 -0.06 -13.68 -0.72
CA LEU A 173 -0.24 -12.33 -1.23
C LEU A 173 0.23 -12.19 -2.68
N GLU A 174 1.34 -12.84 -3.05
CA GLU A 174 1.85 -12.86 -4.43
C GLU A 174 0.87 -13.54 -5.38
N ASP A 175 0.19 -14.61 -4.93
CA ASP A 175 -0.84 -15.29 -5.71
C ASP A 175 -2.15 -14.48 -5.87
N SER A 176 -2.47 -13.65 -4.88
CA SER A 176 -3.76 -12.94 -4.81
C SER A 176 -3.71 -11.52 -5.36
N ILE A 177 -2.56 -10.87 -5.26
CA ILE A 177 -2.33 -9.52 -5.75
C ILE A 177 -1.45 -9.68 -6.98
N GLU A 178 -1.99 -9.39 -8.19
CA GLU A 178 -1.26 -9.51 -9.46
C GLU A 178 0.20 -9.02 -9.34
N PRO A 179 1.16 -9.67 -10.01
CA PRO A 179 2.60 -9.48 -9.81
C PRO A 179 3.05 -8.08 -10.26
N SER A 180 2.89 -7.11 -9.38
CA SER A 180 3.37 -5.72 -9.52
C SER A 180 3.97 -5.18 -8.22
N PHE A 181 4.45 -6.09 -7.37
CA PHE A 181 5.26 -5.75 -6.20
C PHE A 181 6.76 -5.83 -6.50
#